data_f483999accdbe2ab670e1d70d0efcd7b
#
_entry.id   f483999accdbe2ab670e1d70d0efcd7b
#
_cell.length_a   1.000
_cell.length_b   1.000
_cell.length_c   1.000
_cell.angle_alpha   90.00
_cell.angle_beta   90.00
_cell.angle_gamma   90.00
#
_symmetry.space_group_name_H-M   'P 1'
#
loop_
_entity.id
_entity.type
_entity.pdbx_description
1 polymer ?
#
loop_
_entity_poly.entity_id
_entity_poly.type
_entity_poly.pdbx_seq_one_letter_code
_entity_poly.pdbx_strand_id
1 'polypeptide(L)'
;AVPVDGWTQMVVYRKDLFDQAGLAAPTSYANIEAAIEKLHNPPNMYGFVAATKVDENFMSQVLEHVFLANGVSPVNNSGFSKLDEKATSEVLNFYKKIAKASPAGELYWKQSRAIYFAGKAAMIIWSPFILDELAGLRNSAPPTINDDPTSKELAQKTGIVTTFGGPSNPSGAAWADIRYFGVTSDAN
;
A
#
# COMPACT_ATOMS: atom_id res chain seq x y z
N ALA A 1 -6.42 -27.99 -7.20
CA ALA A 1 -6.09 -27.10 -6.08
C ALA A 1 -7.36 -26.43 -5.56
N VAL A 2 -7.45 -26.25 -4.26
CA VAL A 2 -8.59 -25.60 -3.59
C VAL A 2 -8.07 -24.31 -2.97
N PRO A 3 -8.64 -23.12 -3.29
CA PRO A 3 -8.25 -21.89 -2.66
C PRO A 3 -8.62 -21.92 -1.16
N VAL A 4 -7.73 -21.43 -0.32
CA VAL A 4 -7.86 -21.50 1.13
C VAL A 4 -7.99 -20.11 1.75
N ASP A 5 -7.07 -19.24 1.38
CA ASP A 5 -7.06 -17.86 1.82
C ASP A 5 -6.42 -16.96 0.75
N GLY A 6 -6.49 -15.68 0.97
CA GLY A 6 -5.82 -14.70 0.16
C GLY A 6 -5.88 -13.33 0.81
N TRP A 7 -4.96 -12.47 0.42
CA TRP A 7 -5.00 -11.05 0.76
C TRP A 7 -4.61 -10.20 -0.42
N THR A 8 -5.05 -8.98 -0.38
CA THR A 8 -4.73 -7.96 -1.36
C THR A 8 -3.88 -6.86 -0.74
N GLN A 9 -3.31 -6.01 -1.57
CA GLN A 9 -2.80 -4.72 -1.13
C GLN A 9 -3.87 -3.65 -1.31
N MET A 10 -3.82 -2.62 -0.48
CA MET A 10 -4.73 -1.47 -0.51
C MET A 10 -4.01 -0.21 -0.07
N VAL A 11 -4.49 0.94 -0.49
CA VAL A 11 -4.03 2.22 0.04
C VAL A 11 -4.79 2.50 1.32
N VAL A 12 -4.07 2.64 2.41
CA VAL A 12 -4.57 3.05 3.72
C VAL A 12 -4.15 4.49 3.94
N TYR A 13 -5.08 5.37 4.30
CA TYR A 13 -4.80 6.81 4.37
C TYR A 13 -5.49 7.49 5.54
N ARG A 14 -4.95 8.60 5.98
CA ARG A 14 -5.51 9.47 7.02
C ARG A 14 -6.65 10.31 6.44
N LYS A 15 -7.86 9.73 6.50
CA LYS A 15 -9.08 10.38 5.99
C LYS A 15 -9.33 11.75 6.60
N ASP A 16 -9.07 11.90 7.89
CA ASP A 16 -9.19 13.17 8.60
C ASP A 16 -8.30 14.27 8.00
N LEU A 17 -7.05 13.95 7.63
CA LEU A 17 -6.13 14.90 6.99
C LEU A 17 -6.58 15.24 5.56
N PHE A 18 -7.11 14.28 4.83
CA PHE A 18 -7.64 14.49 3.48
C PHE A 18 -8.87 15.40 3.52
N ASP A 19 -9.81 15.15 4.44
CA ASP A 19 -11.01 15.97 4.64
C ASP A 19 -10.63 17.41 5.01
N GLN A 20 -9.69 17.60 5.95
CA GLN A 20 -9.19 18.92 6.36
C GLN A 20 -8.51 19.69 5.23
N ALA A 21 -7.79 18.99 4.36
CA ALA A 21 -7.07 19.60 3.24
C ALA A 21 -7.91 19.74 1.97
N GLY A 22 -9.15 19.26 1.96
CA GLY A 22 -10.02 19.27 0.78
C GLY A 22 -9.53 18.36 -0.34
N LEU A 23 -8.88 17.25 0.01
CA LEU A 23 -8.30 16.30 -0.95
C LEU A 23 -9.29 15.20 -1.31
N ALA A 24 -9.29 14.79 -2.58
CA ALA A 24 -9.99 13.59 -3.01
C ALA A 24 -9.30 12.33 -2.48
N ALA A 25 -10.06 11.25 -2.26
CA ALA A 25 -9.51 9.95 -1.88
C ALA A 25 -8.39 9.50 -2.83
N PRO A 26 -7.36 8.77 -2.36
CA PRO A 26 -6.17 8.40 -3.14
C PRO A 26 -6.45 7.25 -4.13
N THR A 27 -7.40 7.47 -5.04
CA THR A 27 -7.87 6.50 -6.05
C THR A 27 -7.07 6.53 -7.36
N SER A 28 -6.06 7.39 -7.45
CA SER A 28 -5.18 7.48 -8.61
C SER A 28 -3.79 7.97 -8.22
N TYR A 29 -2.81 7.75 -9.10
CA TYR A 29 -1.47 8.33 -8.95
C TYR A 29 -1.55 9.85 -8.73
N ALA A 30 -2.35 10.53 -9.52
CA ALA A 30 -2.51 11.99 -9.42
C ALA A 30 -3.05 12.42 -8.05
N ASN A 31 -4.06 11.72 -7.51
CA ASN A 31 -4.60 12.03 -6.19
C ASN A 31 -3.60 11.76 -5.07
N ILE A 32 -2.81 10.68 -5.19
CA ILE A 32 -1.74 10.36 -4.25
C ILE A 32 -0.65 11.43 -4.30
N GLU A 33 -0.22 11.85 -5.50
CA GLU A 33 0.77 12.91 -5.68
C GLU A 33 0.29 14.25 -5.12
N ALA A 34 -0.95 14.64 -5.39
CA ALA A 34 -1.54 15.86 -4.83
C ALA A 34 -1.61 15.83 -3.29
N ALA A 35 -1.91 14.67 -2.72
CA ALA A 35 -1.90 14.50 -1.27
C ALA A 35 -0.47 14.58 -0.70
N ILE A 36 0.52 14.03 -1.37
CA ILE A 36 1.94 14.18 -0.99
C ILE A 36 2.34 15.65 -0.99
N GLU A 37 2.04 16.39 -2.06
CA GLU A 37 2.38 17.83 -2.17
C GLU A 37 1.78 18.65 -1.02
N LYS A 38 0.57 18.28 -0.58
CA LYS A 38 -0.17 19.04 0.43
C LYS A 38 0.19 18.66 1.86
N LEU A 39 0.45 17.36 2.11
CA LEU A 39 0.56 16.81 3.46
C LEU A 39 2.00 16.46 3.88
N HIS A 40 2.95 16.39 2.95
CA HIS A 40 4.34 16.04 3.27
C HIS A 40 5.04 17.21 3.95
N ASN A 41 5.32 17.04 5.25
CA ASN A 41 5.99 18.03 6.09
C ASN A 41 6.90 17.33 7.11
N PRO A 42 8.01 16.71 6.66
CA PRO A 42 8.91 16.00 7.56
C PRO A 42 9.62 16.95 8.54
N PRO A 43 9.95 16.50 9.75
CA PRO A 43 9.71 15.16 10.30
C PRO A 43 8.33 14.98 10.92
N ASN A 44 7.43 15.96 10.84
CA ASN A 44 6.14 15.94 11.51
C ASN A 44 5.16 14.98 10.83
N MET A 45 5.13 15.01 9.50
CA MET A 45 4.23 14.20 8.68
C MET A 45 4.93 13.76 7.39
N TYR A 46 4.95 12.47 7.11
CA TYR A 46 5.36 11.94 5.82
C TYR A 46 4.14 11.78 4.91
N GLY A 47 4.22 12.27 3.69
CA GLY A 47 3.11 12.19 2.74
C GLY A 47 2.78 10.75 2.36
N PHE A 48 3.79 9.89 2.35
CA PHE A 48 3.67 8.47 2.07
C PHE A 48 4.68 7.67 2.88
N VAL A 49 4.41 6.37 3.08
CA VAL A 49 5.40 5.40 3.54
C VAL A 49 5.44 4.26 2.55
N ALA A 50 6.45 4.30 1.67
CA ALA A 50 6.70 3.26 0.68
C ALA A 50 7.59 2.15 1.25
N ALA A 51 7.45 0.93 0.72
CA ALA A 51 8.42 -0.12 0.94
C ALA A 51 9.69 0.19 0.14
N THR A 52 10.84 0.27 0.80
CA THR A 52 12.13 0.61 0.15
C THR A 52 13.23 -0.39 0.44
N LYS A 53 12.98 -1.40 1.25
CA LYS A 53 13.93 -2.48 1.51
C LYS A 53 13.83 -3.54 0.42
N VAL A 54 14.82 -3.56 -0.48
CA VAL A 54 14.78 -4.28 -1.76
C VAL A 54 14.89 -5.81 -1.65
N ASP A 55 15.40 -6.33 -0.54
CA ASP A 55 15.59 -7.75 -0.26
C ASP A 55 14.41 -8.38 0.51
N GLU A 56 13.31 -7.64 0.64
CA GLU A 56 12.12 -8.08 1.38
C GLU A 56 10.89 -8.23 0.47
N ASN A 57 10.12 -9.28 0.70
CA ASN A 57 8.89 -9.57 -0.06
C ASN A 57 7.88 -8.42 -0.01
N PHE A 58 7.87 -7.64 1.06
CA PHE A 58 6.96 -6.51 1.19
C PHE A 58 7.17 -5.47 0.09
N MET A 59 8.42 -5.19 -0.29
CA MET A 59 8.68 -4.27 -1.39
C MET A 59 8.16 -4.81 -2.72
N SER A 60 8.40 -6.10 -3.03
CA SER A 60 7.90 -6.69 -4.27
C SER A 60 6.37 -6.67 -4.35
N GLN A 61 5.67 -6.99 -3.25
CA GLN A 61 4.21 -6.95 -3.18
C GLN A 61 3.65 -5.53 -3.41
N VAL A 62 4.24 -4.51 -2.78
CA VAL A 62 3.83 -3.12 -2.94
C VAL A 62 4.14 -2.62 -4.36
N LEU A 63 5.33 -2.91 -4.87
CA LEU A 63 5.74 -2.50 -6.20
C LEU A 63 4.87 -3.16 -7.29
N GLU A 64 4.60 -4.46 -7.16
CA GLU A 64 3.74 -5.19 -8.09
C GLU A 64 2.32 -4.61 -8.11
N HIS A 65 1.77 -4.26 -6.94
CA HIS A 65 0.47 -3.58 -6.87
C HIS A 65 0.47 -2.26 -7.66
N VAL A 66 1.54 -1.46 -7.53
CA VAL A 66 1.71 -0.22 -8.29
C VAL A 66 1.83 -0.51 -9.80
N PHE A 67 2.57 -1.55 -10.20
CA PHE A 67 2.66 -1.96 -11.60
C PHE A 67 1.29 -2.34 -12.18
N LEU A 68 0.55 -3.19 -11.49
CA LEU A 68 -0.80 -3.61 -11.91
C LEU A 68 -1.78 -2.44 -11.96
N ALA A 69 -1.70 -1.52 -11.01
CA ALA A 69 -2.52 -0.31 -10.98
C ALA A 69 -2.36 0.53 -12.27
N ASN A 70 -1.20 0.50 -12.91
CA ASN A 70 -0.93 1.19 -14.19
C ASN A 70 -1.04 0.25 -15.42
N GLY A 71 -1.58 -0.95 -15.26
CA GLY A 71 -1.79 -1.91 -16.34
C GLY A 71 -0.53 -2.63 -16.81
N VAL A 72 0.55 -2.60 -16.01
CA VAL A 72 1.79 -3.29 -16.34
C VAL A 72 1.85 -4.64 -15.63
N SER A 73 1.97 -5.71 -16.42
CA SER A 73 2.17 -7.07 -15.90
C SER A 73 3.24 -7.78 -16.71
N PRO A 74 4.19 -8.46 -16.05
CA PRO A 74 5.22 -9.25 -16.74
C PRO A 74 4.66 -10.55 -17.31
N VAL A 75 3.44 -10.93 -16.96
CA VAL A 75 2.77 -12.15 -17.43
C VAL A 75 1.36 -11.83 -17.94
N ASN A 76 0.92 -12.59 -18.93
CA ASN A 76 -0.43 -12.60 -19.45
C ASN A 76 -0.88 -14.03 -19.70
N ASN A 77 -2.06 -14.23 -20.30
CA ASN A 77 -2.61 -15.56 -20.58
C ASN A 77 -1.74 -16.41 -21.55
N SER A 78 -0.80 -15.79 -22.25
CA SER A 78 0.13 -16.45 -23.19
C SER A 78 1.51 -16.68 -22.61
N GLY A 79 1.76 -16.30 -21.34
CA GLY A 79 3.04 -16.42 -20.67
C GLY A 79 3.68 -15.05 -20.37
N PHE A 80 5.01 -14.96 -20.50
CA PHE A 80 5.72 -13.69 -20.31
C PHE A 80 5.39 -12.69 -21.41
N SER A 81 5.09 -11.46 -21.01
CA SER A 81 4.81 -10.36 -21.93
C SER A 81 5.96 -9.35 -21.97
N LYS A 82 6.13 -8.68 -23.11
CA LYS A 82 6.97 -7.49 -23.18
C LYS A 82 6.31 -6.37 -22.40
N LEU A 83 7.04 -5.76 -21.47
CA LEU A 83 6.57 -4.60 -20.73
C LEU A 83 6.43 -3.39 -21.66
N ASP A 84 5.33 -2.66 -21.50
CA ASP A 84 5.16 -1.36 -22.16
C ASP A 84 6.12 -0.34 -21.53
N GLU A 85 6.98 0.28 -22.34
CA GLU A 85 8.04 1.18 -21.87
C GLU A 85 7.48 2.45 -21.22
N LYS A 86 6.40 3.01 -21.79
CA LYS A 86 5.76 4.22 -21.27
C LYS A 86 5.12 3.92 -19.92
N ALA A 87 4.25 2.92 -19.87
CA ALA A 87 3.56 2.55 -18.65
C ALA A 87 4.53 2.13 -17.53
N THR A 88 5.60 1.42 -17.87
CA THR A 88 6.67 1.05 -16.92
C THR A 88 7.39 2.28 -16.38
N SER A 89 7.74 3.24 -17.26
CA SER A 89 8.38 4.50 -16.84
C SER A 89 7.47 5.32 -15.89
N GLU A 90 6.17 5.36 -16.15
CA GLU A 90 5.19 6.01 -15.28
C GLU A 90 5.19 5.38 -13.88
N VAL A 91 5.19 4.04 -13.79
CA VAL A 91 5.27 3.31 -12.51
C VAL A 91 6.54 3.65 -11.75
N LEU A 92 7.70 3.57 -12.40
CA LEU A 92 8.98 3.82 -11.74
C LEU A 92 9.11 5.27 -11.27
N ASN A 93 8.62 6.22 -12.06
CA ASN A 93 8.58 7.63 -11.67
C ASN A 93 7.64 7.88 -10.49
N PHE A 94 6.47 7.26 -10.49
CA PHE A 94 5.53 7.33 -9.37
C PHE A 94 6.13 6.70 -8.09
N TYR A 95 6.71 5.49 -8.21
CA TYR A 95 7.35 4.83 -7.06
C TYR A 95 8.48 5.67 -6.46
N LYS A 96 9.29 6.30 -7.32
CA LYS A 96 10.33 7.24 -6.89
C LYS A 96 9.75 8.44 -6.12
N LYS A 97 8.58 8.96 -6.52
CA LYS A 97 7.91 10.06 -5.81
C LYS A 97 7.43 9.62 -4.42
N ILE A 98 6.74 8.48 -4.32
CA ILE A 98 6.25 7.98 -3.03
C ILE A 98 7.42 7.59 -2.10
N ALA A 99 8.51 7.04 -2.64
CA ALA A 99 9.71 6.77 -1.88
C ALA A 99 10.37 8.05 -1.33
N LYS A 100 10.42 9.13 -2.11
CA LYS A 100 10.92 10.44 -1.65
C LYS A 100 10.04 11.10 -0.60
N ALA A 101 8.74 10.80 -0.59
CA ALA A 101 7.80 11.30 0.41
C ALA A 101 7.82 10.47 1.72
N SER A 102 8.65 9.43 1.76
CA SER A 102 8.82 8.51 2.89
C SER A 102 10.01 8.92 3.75
N PRO A 103 10.11 8.44 5.00
CA PRO A 103 11.35 8.54 5.77
C PRO A 103 12.55 7.95 5.02
N ALA A 104 13.72 8.53 5.20
CA ALA A 104 14.95 8.00 4.62
C ALA A 104 15.32 6.63 5.21
N GLY A 105 15.95 5.78 4.39
CA GLY A 105 16.46 4.47 4.80
C GLY A 105 15.67 3.30 4.21
N GLU A 106 15.98 2.12 4.71
CA GLU A 106 15.35 0.87 4.29
C GLU A 106 14.08 0.61 5.11
N LEU A 107 12.94 0.77 4.45
CA LEU A 107 11.62 0.57 5.05
C LEU A 107 11.04 -0.76 4.59
N TYR A 108 10.83 -1.67 5.54
CA TYR A 108 10.05 -2.87 5.32
C TYR A 108 8.77 -2.84 6.18
N TRP A 109 7.96 -3.86 6.15
CA TRP A 109 6.62 -3.85 6.73
C TRP A 109 6.56 -3.36 8.19
N LYS A 110 7.52 -3.74 9.04
CA LYS A 110 7.50 -3.40 10.47
C LYS A 110 7.71 -1.90 10.71
N GLN A 111 8.72 -1.31 10.07
CA GLN A 111 8.98 0.13 10.17
C GLN A 111 7.85 0.95 9.52
N SER A 112 7.41 0.55 8.33
CA SER A 112 6.35 1.25 7.60
C SER A 112 5.06 1.32 8.41
N ARG A 113 4.64 0.19 9.01
CA ARG A 113 3.49 0.14 9.90
C ARG A 113 3.67 1.02 11.13
N ALA A 114 4.84 0.95 11.78
CA ALA A 114 5.09 1.73 13.00
C ALA A 114 4.97 3.24 12.76
N ILE A 115 5.42 3.74 11.59
CA ILE A 115 5.32 5.15 11.23
C ILE A 115 3.84 5.55 11.03
N TYR A 116 3.04 4.73 10.34
CA TYR A 116 1.62 4.98 10.18
C TYR A 116 0.88 4.92 11.52
N PHE A 117 1.18 3.94 12.36
CA PHE A 117 0.57 3.76 13.68
C PHE A 117 0.91 4.88 14.66
N ALA A 118 2.05 5.51 14.49
CA ALA A 118 2.41 6.72 15.23
C ALA A 118 1.69 7.99 14.71
N GLY A 119 0.81 7.87 13.72
CA GLY A 119 0.13 9.00 13.11
C GLY A 119 1.02 9.90 12.28
N LYS A 120 2.24 9.46 11.94
CA LYS A 120 3.27 10.26 11.24
C LYS A 120 3.32 10.04 9.73
N ALA A 121 2.35 9.31 9.17
CA ALA A 121 2.22 9.15 7.73
C ALA A 121 0.79 9.42 7.27
N ALA A 122 0.65 10.12 6.14
CA ALA A 122 -0.66 10.38 5.53
C ALA A 122 -1.20 9.17 4.77
N MET A 123 -0.31 8.39 4.13
CA MET A 123 -0.66 7.22 3.33
C MET A 123 0.36 6.10 3.47
N ILE A 124 -0.12 4.86 3.31
CA ILE A 124 0.70 3.65 3.20
C ILE A 124 -0.03 2.65 2.31
N ILE A 125 0.70 1.81 1.55
CA ILE A 125 0.13 0.61 0.94
C ILE A 125 0.34 -0.55 1.91
N TRP A 126 -0.75 -1.26 2.23
CA TRP A 126 -0.75 -2.38 3.17
C TRP A 126 -1.82 -3.40 2.84
N SER A 127 -1.67 -4.59 3.42
CA SER A 127 -2.67 -5.65 3.33
C SER A 127 -3.78 -5.51 4.38
N PRO A 128 -4.89 -6.27 4.26
CA PRO A 128 -5.99 -6.26 5.24
C PRO A 128 -5.59 -6.59 6.68
N PHE A 129 -4.40 -7.16 6.92
CA PHE A 129 -3.89 -7.38 8.27
C PHE A 129 -3.86 -6.14 9.16
N ILE A 130 -3.68 -4.96 8.55
CA ILE A 130 -3.69 -3.70 9.32
C ILE A 130 -5.05 -3.43 9.98
N LEU A 131 -6.13 -3.99 9.44
CA LEU A 131 -7.49 -3.76 9.93
C LEU A 131 -7.70 -4.37 11.31
N ASP A 132 -7.19 -5.58 11.55
CA ASP A 132 -7.25 -6.24 12.85
C ASP A 132 -6.51 -5.44 13.92
N GLU A 133 -5.35 -4.90 13.55
CA GLU A 133 -4.52 -4.10 14.44
C GLU A 133 -5.18 -2.74 14.74
N LEU A 134 -5.73 -2.07 13.72
CA LEU A 134 -6.48 -0.82 13.89
C LEU A 134 -7.76 -1.01 14.70
N ALA A 135 -8.45 -2.14 14.53
CA ALA A 135 -9.67 -2.47 15.27
C ALA A 135 -9.40 -2.88 16.74
N GLY A 136 -8.11 -3.04 17.12
CA GLY A 136 -7.74 -3.48 18.46
C GLY A 136 -7.98 -4.98 18.70
N LEU A 137 -8.10 -5.77 17.63
CA LEU A 137 -8.29 -7.23 17.71
C LEU A 137 -6.95 -7.98 17.84
N ARG A 138 -5.83 -7.28 17.60
CA ARG A 138 -4.47 -7.81 17.71
C ARG A 138 -3.63 -6.95 18.65
N ASN A 139 -3.09 -7.56 19.70
CA ASN A 139 -2.23 -6.89 20.66
C ASN A 139 -0.75 -6.84 20.24
N SER A 140 -0.38 -7.48 19.12
CA SER A 140 1.02 -7.58 18.69
C SER A 140 1.61 -6.26 18.20
N ALA A 141 0.77 -5.32 17.78
CA ALA A 141 1.19 -4.00 17.33
C ALA A 141 0.02 -3.01 17.44
N PRO A 142 -0.26 -2.49 18.62
CA PRO A 142 -1.28 -1.46 18.78
C PRO A 142 -0.83 -0.16 18.11
N PRO A 143 -1.78 0.67 17.63
CA PRO A 143 -1.49 2.04 17.24
C PRO A 143 -0.86 2.84 18.39
N THR A 144 0.07 3.72 18.03
CA THR A 144 0.81 4.57 18.98
C THR A 144 0.60 6.06 18.70
N ILE A 145 -0.53 6.39 18.08
CA ILE A 145 -0.91 7.78 17.78
C ILE A 145 -1.13 8.61 19.05
N ASN A 146 -1.45 7.95 20.14
CA ASN A 146 -1.53 8.49 21.50
C ASN A 146 -1.01 7.45 22.51
N ASP A 147 -1.04 7.79 23.80
CA ASP A 147 -0.51 6.93 24.88
C ASP A 147 -1.47 5.79 25.29
N ASP A 148 -2.65 5.68 24.68
CA ASP A 148 -3.63 4.63 24.94
C ASP A 148 -3.54 3.51 23.88
N PRO A 149 -2.98 2.34 24.20
CA PRO A 149 -2.84 1.23 23.25
C PRO A 149 -4.19 0.59 22.85
N THR A 150 -5.28 0.93 23.55
CA THR A 150 -6.63 0.46 23.24
C THR A 150 -7.41 1.47 22.39
N SER A 151 -6.83 2.61 22.11
CA SER A 151 -7.43 3.70 21.36
C SER A 151 -7.81 3.28 19.96
N LYS A 152 -9.02 3.62 19.54
CA LYS A 152 -9.51 3.46 18.17
C LYS A 152 -9.40 4.76 17.35
N GLU A 153 -8.67 5.74 17.87
CA GLU A 153 -8.52 7.04 17.22
C GLU A 153 -7.98 6.92 15.80
N LEU A 154 -6.91 6.16 15.60
CA LEU A 154 -6.33 5.96 14.28
C LEU A 154 -7.29 5.22 13.35
N ALA A 155 -8.01 4.21 13.84
CA ALA A 155 -9.02 3.50 13.06
C ALA A 155 -10.12 4.44 12.55
N GLN A 156 -10.64 5.30 13.42
CA GLN A 156 -11.67 6.29 13.06
C GLN A 156 -11.18 7.34 12.04
N LYS A 157 -9.87 7.63 12.05
CA LYS A 157 -9.20 8.57 11.14
C LYS A 157 -8.69 7.91 9.86
N THR A 158 -8.82 6.59 9.73
CA THR A 158 -8.33 5.83 8.59
C THR A 158 -9.40 5.62 7.54
N GLY A 159 -9.05 5.88 6.27
CA GLY A 159 -9.79 5.49 5.08
C GLY A 159 -9.03 4.41 4.30
N ILE A 160 -9.74 3.70 3.45
CA ILE A 160 -9.23 2.58 2.66
C ILE A 160 -9.62 2.76 1.21
N VAL A 161 -8.67 2.52 0.31
CA VAL A 161 -8.90 2.43 -1.14
C VAL A 161 -8.35 1.08 -1.60
N THR A 162 -9.22 0.23 -2.11
CA THR A 162 -8.88 -1.14 -2.53
C THR A 162 -8.31 -1.20 -3.93
N THR A 163 -8.60 -0.18 -4.75
CA THR A 163 -8.14 -0.12 -6.15
C THR A 163 -7.80 1.32 -6.49
N PHE A 164 -6.63 1.55 -7.05
CA PHE A 164 -6.24 2.86 -7.58
C PHE A 164 -5.64 2.70 -8.97
N GLY A 165 -5.71 3.75 -9.79
CA GLY A 165 -5.28 3.73 -11.19
C GLY A 165 -4.09 4.63 -11.46
N GLY A 166 -3.30 4.22 -12.47
CA GLY A 166 -2.26 5.04 -13.07
C GLY A 166 -2.70 5.67 -14.39
N PRO A 167 -1.85 6.52 -15.00
CA PRO A 167 -2.17 7.21 -16.26
C PRO A 167 -2.49 6.25 -17.42
N SER A 168 -1.81 5.11 -17.49
CA SER A 168 -2.01 4.10 -18.54
C SER A 168 -3.14 3.11 -18.24
N ASN A 169 -3.67 3.08 -17.01
CA ASN A 169 -4.83 2.30 -16.60
C ASN A 169 -5.67 3.08 -15.56
N PRO A 170 -6.48 4.04 -15.97
CA PRO A 170 -7.29 4.85 -15.05
C PRO A 170 -8.28 4.05 -14.20
N SER A 171 -8.73 2.89 -14.69
CA SER A 171 -9.61 1.99 -13.94
C SER A 171 -8.90 1.30 -12.78
N GLY A 172 -7.56 1.25 -12.83
CA GLY A 172 -6.74 0.62 -11.83
C GLY A 172 -6.85 -0.90 -11.78
N ALA A 173 -6.11 -1.45 -10.84
CA ALA A 173 -6.17 -2.86 -10.49
C ALA A 173 -5.74 -3.03 -9.03
N ALA A 174 -6.03 -4.18 -8.45
CA ALA A 174 -5.52 -4.60 -7.16
C ALA A 174 -4.58 -5.80 -7.34
N TRP A 175 -3.55 -5.88 -6.51
CA TRP A 175 -2.73 -7.07 -6.37
C TRP A 175 -3.37 -8.00 -5.34
N ALA A 176 -3.35 -9.31 -5.61
CA ALA A 176 -3.81 -10.32 -4.69
C ALA A 176 -2.86 -11.52 -4.66
N ASP A 177 -2.59 -12.01 -3.46
CA ASP A 177 -1.93 -13.29 -3.21
C ASP A 177 -2.98 -14.30 -2.77
N ILE A 178 -3.17 -15.37 -3.55
CA ILE A 178 -4.15 -16.41 -3.26
C ILE A 178 -3.41 -17.70 -2.97
N ARG A 179 -3.67 -18.28 -1.81
CA ARG A 179 -3.08 -19.55 -1.38
C ARG A 179 -4.02 -20.70 -1.65
N TYR A 180 -3.42 -21.84 -2.02
CA TYR A 180 -4.14 -23.03 -2.39
C TYR A 180 -3.63 -24.25 -1.63
N PHE A 181 -4.53 -25.16 -1.30
CA PHE A 181 -4.16 -26.54 -1.08
C PHE A 181 -4.16 -27.32 -2.40
N GLY A 182 -3.12 -28.08 -2.61
CA GLY A 182 -2.99 -29.01 -3.72
C GLY A 182 -2.73 -30.42 -3.22
N VAL A 183 -3.22 -31.40 -3.96
CA VAL A 183 -2.84 -32.80 -3.79
C VAL A 183 -1.77 -33.08 -4.84
N THR A 184 -0.64 -33.63 -4.41
CA THR A 184 0.43 -34.00 -5.34
C THR A 184 0.02 -35.22 -6.16
N SER A 185 0.58 -35.40 -7.35
CA SER A 185 0.20 -36.48 -8.27
C SER A 185 0.53 -37.89 -7.72
N ASP A 186 1.42 -37.97 -6.73
CA ASP A 186 1.88 -39.17 -6.05
C ASP A 186 1.24 -39.39 -4.66
N ALA A 187 0.28 -38.55 -4.28
CA ALA A 187 -0.46 -38.75 -3.05
C ALA A 187 -1.43 -39.93 -3.17
N ASN A 188 -1.37 -40.88 -2.22
CA ASN A 188 -2.25 -42.02 -2.09
C ASN A 188 -3.37 -41.77 -1.09
#